data_a26137a7ec05f512e53ed29f5748d5c3
#
_entry.id   a26137a7ec05f512e53ed29f5748d5c3
#
_cell.length_a   1.000
_cell.length_b   1.000
_cell.length_c   1.000
_cell.angle_alpha   90.00
_cell.angle_beta   90.00
_cell.angle_gamma   90.00
#
_symmetry.space_group_name_H-M   'P 1'
#
loop_
_entity.id
_entity.type
_entity.pdbx_description
1 polymer ?
#
loop_
_entity_poly.entity_id
_entity_poly.type
_entity_poly.pdbx_seq_one_letter_code
_entity_poly.pdbx_strand_id
1 'polypeptide(L)'
;MKHNRGGIGTQKKARFERLKQEIVSFVTANHGCSAQSIVANLSHEKSMRNHGLTPRKVGFFISRNLGEKLAWWQDHRAGRRVYGDRTRFSDEMAN
;
A
#
# COMPACT_ATOMS: atom_id res chain seq x y z
N MET A 1 20.38 -29.19 2.07
CA MET A 1 19.55 -28.64 1.08
C MET A 1 19.23 -27.19 1.28
N LYS A 2 20.00 -26.45 0.65
CA LYS A 2 19.91 -25.01 0.73
C LYS A 2 18.63 -24.46 0.08
N HIS A 3 18.09 -25.18 -0.88
CA HIS A 3 16.90 -24.72 -1.55
C HIS A 3 15.68 -24.67 -0.64
N ASN A 4 15.62 -25.50 0.39
CA ASN A 4 14.51 -25.46 1.32
C ASN A 4 14.47 -24.14 2.07
N ARG A 5 15.60 -23.68 2.51
CA ARG A 5 15.68 -22.41 3.21
C ARG A 5 15.32 -21.27 2.29
N GLY A 6 15.83 -21.35 1.07
CA GLY A 6 15.53 -20.32 0.09
C GLY A 6 14.06 -20.23 -0.21
N GLY A 7 13.38 -21.38 -0.22
CA GLY A 7 11.96 -21.41 -0.50
C GLY A 7 11.16 -20.60 0.48
N ILE A 8 11.42 -20.76 1.78
CA ILE A 8 10.68 -20.05 2.81
C ILE A 8 10.96 -18.54 2.73
N GLY A 9 12.21 -18.17 2.63
CA GLY A 9 12.59 -16.77 2.52
C GLY A 9 12.05 -16.14 1.25
N THR A 10 12.10 -16.90 0.17
CA THR A 10 11.61 -16.43 -1.13
C THR A 10 10.12 -16.16 -1.09
N GLN A 11 9.36 -17.02 -0.42
CA GLN A 11 7.92 -16.83 -0.31
C GLN A 11 7.57 -15.56 0.46
N LYS A 12 8.24 -15.32 1.56
CA LYS A 12 8.02 -14.09 2.33
C LYS A 12 8.34 -12.86 1.52
N LYS A 13 9.47 -12.90 0.82
CA LYS A 13 9.88 -11.79 -0.01
C LYS A 13 8.90 -11.56 -1.15
N ALA A 14 8.45 -12.62 -1.79
CA ALA A 14 7.48 -12.52 -2.88
C ALA A 14 6.17 -11.92 -2.40
N ARG A 15 5.69 -12.31 -1.25
CA ARG A 15 4.48 -11.75 -0.67
C ARG A 15 4.63 -10.27 -0.37
N PHE A 16 5.78 -9.90 0.20
CA PHE A 16 6.07 -8.52 0.54
C PHE A 16 6.06 -7.65 -0.71
N GLU A 17 6.75 -8.11 -1.76
CA GLU A 17 6.82 -7.37 -3.02
C GLU A 17 5.44 -7.30 -3.67
N ARG A 18 4.67 -8.37 -3.60
CA ARG A 18 3.32 -8.37 -4.14
C ARG A 18 2.44 -7.37 -3.42
N LEU A 19 2.53 -7.34 -2.10
CA LEU A 19 1.75 -6.39 -1.32
C LEU A 19 2.09 -4.96 -1.70
N LYS A 20 3.38 -4.66 -1.87
CA LYS A 20 3.81 -3.34 -2.30
C LYS A 20 3.19 -2.98 -3.65
N GLN A 21 3.28 -3.90 -4.61
CA GLN A 21 2.75 -3.66 -5.94
C GLN A 21 1.24 -3.42 -5.93
N GLU A 22 0.52 -4.23 -5.17
CA GLU A 22 -0.93 -4.09 -5.11
C GLU A 22 -1.35 -2.76 -4.50
N ILE A 23 -0.67 -2.36 -3.44
CA ILE A 23 -0.98 -1.07 -2.81
C ILE A 23 -0.65 0.08 -3.74
N VAL A 24 0.52 0.06 -4.37
CA VAL A 24 0.93 1.13 -5.28
C VAL A 24 -0.04 1.23 -6.46
N SER A 25 -0.41 0.08 -7.05
CA SER A 25 -1.35 0.07 -8.17
C SER A 25 -2.68 0.69 -7.79
N PHE A 26 -3.22 0.28 -6.65
CA PHE A 26 -4.52 0.77 -6.22
C PHE A 26 -4.48 2.27 -5.92
N VAL A 27 -3.47 2.69 -5.17
CA VAL A 27 -3.37 4.10 -4.76
C VAL A 27 -3.11 5.00 -5.96
N THR A 28 -2.28 4.55 -6.89
CA THR A 28 -2.00 5.34 -8.10
C THR A 28 -3.27 5.53 -8.93
N ALA A 29 -4.08 4.48 -9.02
CA ALA A 29 -5.33 4.54 -9.76
C ALA A 29 -6.42 5.31 -9.01
N ASN A 30 -6.29 5.44 -7.69
CA ASN A 30 -7.31 6.06 -6.84
C ASN A 30 -6.69 7.13 -5.94
N HIS A 31 -6.13 8.13 -6.57
CA HIS A 31 -5.46 9.23 -5.87
C HIS A 31 -6.42 9.89 -4.87
N GLY A 32 -6.01 9.96 -3.62
CA GLY A 32 -6.87 10.49 -2.56
C GLY A 32 -7.69 9.43 -1.84
N CYS A 33 -7.32 8.16 -1.98
CA CYS A 33 -8.06 7.07 -1.33
C CYS A 33 -7.66 6.93 0.14
N SER A 34 -8.54 6.32 0.92
CA SER A 34 -8.29 6.08 2.34
C SER A 34 -7.65 4.71 2.54
N ALA A 35 -7.06 4.50 3.73
CA ALA A 35 -6.52 3.20 4.08
C ALA A 35 -7.61 2.12 4.09
N GLN A 36 -8.83 2.50 4.48
CA GLN A 36 -9.96 1.57 4.45
C GLN A 36 -10.27 1.09 3.04
N SER A 37 -10.21 2.00 2.07
CA SER A 37 -10.41 1.63 0.67
C SER A 37 -9.34 0.68 0.19
N ILE A 38 -8.10 0.91 0.60
CA ILE A 38 -6.98 0.03 0.23
C ILE A 38 -7.22 -1.37 0.80
N VAL A 39 -7.59 -1.45 2.08
CA VAL A 39 -7.85 -2.74 2.72
C VAL A 39 -8.99 -3.47 2.02
N ALA A 40 -10.06 -2.74 1.69
CA ALA A 40 -11.21 -3.34 1.01
C ALA A 40 -10.79 -3.93 -0.34
N ASN A 41 -9.95 -3.20 -1.08
CA ASN A 41 -9.46 -3.70 -2.36
C ASN A 41 -8.61 -4.95 -2.18
N LEU A 42 -7.71 -4.94 -1.20
CA LEU A 42 -6.84 -6.08 -0.96
C LEU A 42 -7.60 -7.33 -0.53
N SER A 43 -8.71 -7.15 0.18
CA SER A 43 -9.49 -8.30 0.63
C SER A 43 -10.20 -9.03 -0.50
N HIS A 44 -10.33 -8.42 -1.68
CA HIS A 44 -10.85 -9.09 -2.86
C HIS A 44 -9.81 -9.94 -3.57
N GLU A 45 -8.53 -9.72 -3.27
CA GLU A 45 -7.45 -10.50 -3.86
C GLU A 45 -7.20 -11.75 -3.03
N LYS A 46 -7.39 -12.92 -3.63
CA LYS A 46 -7.18 -14.17 -2.91
C LYS A 46 -5.81 -14.25 -2.28
N SER A 47 -4.80 -13.79 -2.99
CA SER A 47 -3.43 -13.86 -2.51
C SER A 47 -3.17 -12.93 -1.34
N MET A 48 -4.05 -11.97 -1.09
CA MET A 48 -3.88 -10.98 -0.02
C MET A 48 -4.80 -11.20 1.17
N ARG A 49 -5.78 -12.09 1.06
CA ARG A 49 -6.81 -12.26 2.09
C ARG A 49 -6.29 -12.57 3.48
N ASN A 50 -5.26 -13.37 3.55
CA ASN A 50 -4.78 -13.89 4.83
C ASN A 50 -3.66 -13.08 5.44
N HIS A 51 -3.47 -11.85 5.00
CA HIS A 51 -2.43 -11.00 5.55
C HIS A 51 -2.83 -10.32 6.85
N GLY A 52 -4.08 -10.42 7.23
CA GLY A 52 -4.56 -9.78 8.46
C GLY A 52 -4.41 -8.28 8.41
N LEU A 53 -4.62 -7.69 7.24
CA LEU A 53 -4.42 -6.26 7.06
C LEU A 53 -5.57 -5.45 7.65
N THR A 54 -5.21 -4.37 8.32
CA THR A 54 -6.14 -3.38 8.82
C THR A 54 -5.73 -2.03 8.25
N PRO A 55 -6.62 -1.03 8.29
CA PRO A 55 -6.22 0.31 7.83
C PRO A 55 -4.97 0.83 8.52
N ARG A 56 -4.84 0.56 9.82
CA ARG A 56 -3.67 0.99 10.57
C ARG A 56 -2.40 0.30 10.07
N LYS A 57 -2.46 -1.01 9.84
CA LYS A 57 -1.31 -1.76 9.34
C LYS A 57 -0.91 -1.29 7.95
N VAL A 58 -1.89 -1.04 7.10
CA VAL A 58 -1.62 -0.53 5.76
C VAL A 58 -0.96 0.84 5.83
N GLY A 59 -1.44 1.71 6.71
CA GLY A 59 -0.83 3.02 6.89
C GLY A 59 0.64 2.92 7.29
N PHE A 60 0.95 2.08 8.26
CA PHE A 60 2.34 1.86 8.66
C PHE A 60 3.17 1.27 7.54
N PHE A 61 2.60 0.32 6.82
CA PHE A 61 3.31 -0.31 5.72
C PHE A 61 3.71 0.73 4.66
N ILE A 62 2.78 1.59 4.31
CA ILE A 62 3.03 2.64 3.32
C ILE A 62 4.12 3.59 3.79
N SER A 63 4.02 4.06 5.03
CA SER A 63 5.00 5.03 5.52
C SER A 63 6.39 4.43 5.65
N ARG A 64 6.50 3.15 5.93
CA ARG A 64 7.80 2.50 6.07
C ARG A 64 8.41 2.06 4.75
N ASN A 65 7.59 1.66 3.80
CA ASN A 65 8.11 0.97 2.62
C ASN A 65 7.79 1.66 1.30
N LEU A 66 6.84 2.58 1.26
CA LEU A 66 6.37 3.15 0.01
C LEU A 66 6.43 4.67 -0.05
N GLY A 67 7.20 5.27 0.85
CA GLY A 67 7.31 6.73 0.91
C GLY A 67 7.90 7.37 -0.33
N GLU A 68 8.64 6.61 -1.13
CA GLU A 68 9.22 7.14 -2.37
C GLU A 68 8.21 7.21 -3.50
N LYS A 69 7.19 6.36 -3.45
CA LYS A 69 6.21 6.25 -4.53
C LYS A 69 4.87 6.86 -4.19
N LEU A 70 4.52 6.86 -2.92
CA LEU A 70 3.22 7.33 -2.47
C LEU A 70 3.36 8.51 -1.52
N ALA A 71 2.35 9.36 -1.54
CA ALA A 71 2.23 10.47 -0.61
C ALA A 71 0.98 10.28 0.23
N TRP A 72 0.90 11.00 1.33
CA TRP A 72 -0.31 10.99 2.16
C TRP A 72 -0.49 12.37 2.77
N TRP A 73 -1.75 12.72 3.02
CA TRP A 73 -2.07 14.01 3.60
C TRP A 73 -3.39 13.91 4.33
N GLN A 74 -3.67 14.92 5.12
CA GLN A 74 -4.94 14.99 5.84
C GLN A 74 -5.97 15.64 4.93
N ASP A 75 -7.05 14.91 4.66
CA ASP A 75 -8.16 15.46 3.90
C ASP A 75 -9.15 16.02 4.91
N HIS A 76 -9.22 17.33 4.99
CA HIS A 76 -10.07 18.00 5.98
C HIS A 76 -11.55 17.79 5.72
N ARG A 77 -11.93 17.60 4.47
CA ARG A 77 -13.33 17.35 4.13
C ARG A 77 -13.76 15.97 4.61
N ALA A 78 -12.91 14.99 4.40
CA ALA A 78 -13.21 13.61 4.82
C ALA A 78 -12.88 13.38 6.29
N GLY A 79 -12.10 14.27 6.89
CA GLY A 79 -11.69 14.14 8.28
C GLY A 79 -10.75 12.96 8.50
N ARG A 80 -9.96 12.61 7.51
CA ARG A 80 -9.08 11.45 7.60
C ARG A 80 -7.86 11.61 6.70
N ARG A 81 -6.86 10.76 6.96
CA ARG A 81 -5.69 10.68 6.11
C ARG A 81 -6.04 9.95 4.82
N VAL A 82 -5.52 10.46 3.71
CA VAL A 82 -5.69 9.84 2.40
C VAL A 82 -4.34 9.66 1.74
N TYR A 83 -4.29 8.83 0.71
CA TYR A 83 -3.07 8.42 0.06
C TYR A 83 -3.16 8.64 -1.43
N GLY A 84 -2.05 8.96 -2.06
CA GLY A 84 -2.04 9.18 -3.49
C GLY A 84 -0.66 8.97 -4.09
N ASP A 85 -0.57 9.13 -5.39
CA ASP A 85 0.68 9.05 -6.11
C ASP A 85 1.55 10.25 -5.75
N ARG A 86 2.80 9.99 -5.37
CA ARG A 86 3.69 11.06 -4.92
C ARG A 86 3.98 12.08 -6.01
N THR A 87 4.21 11.62 -7.22
CA THR A 87 4.49 12.53 -8.32
C THR A 87 3.31 13.47 -8.58
N ARG A 88 2.11 12.89 -8.63
CA ARG A 88 0.91 13.68 -8.82
C ARG A 88 0.68 14.65 -7.68
N PHE A 89 0.89 14.19 -6.44
CA PHE A 89 0.75 15.03 -5.27
C PHE A 89 1.71 16.23 -5.34
N SER A 90 2.97 15.98 -5.70
CA SER A 90 3.97 17.03 -5.81
C SER A 90 3.60 18.02 -6.91
N ASP A 91 3.11 17.53 -8.04
CA ASP A 91 2.70 18.39 -9.15
C ASP A 91 1.53 19.29 -8.74
N GLU A 92 0.56 18.71 -8.03
CA GLU A 92 -0.61 19.47 -7.58
C GLU A 92 -0.23 20.51 -6.53
N MET A 93 0.70 20.18 -5.66
CA MET A 93 1.14 21.12 -4.63
C MET A 93 2.02 22.23 -5.19
N ALA A 94 2.69 21.98 -6.31
CA ALA A 94 3.53 22.98 -6.96
C ALA A 94 2.70 24.08 -7.64
N ASN A 95 1.46 23.81 -7.93
CA ASN A 95 0.55 24.76 -8.54
C ASN A 95 -0.21 25.55 -7.48
#